data_b121d2d219991b51afd9a66722f4974a
#
_entry.id   b121d2d219991b51afd9a66722f4974a
#
_cell.length_a   1.000
_cell.length_b   1.000
_cell.length_c   1.000
_cell.angle_alpha   90.00
_cell.angle_beta   90.00
_cell.angle_gamma   90.00
#
_symmetry.space_group_name_H-M   'P 1'
#
loop_
_entity.id
_entity.type
_entity.pdbx_description
1 polymer ?
#
loop_
_entity_poly.entity_id
_entity_poly.type
_entity_poly.pdbx_seq_one_letter_code
_entity_poly.pdbx_strand_id
1 'polypeptide(L)'
;MAVAPAPGTQSPAPPPTVWGRFYGVLGHVGGLILAIMAGAVFVQVVLRFLGRAGIDGLEEVPRYLFVWLVMIGAAAAMWRNEHTILDYFLNLFGSRTRSLIIVFTNAVSILLFAYLIKLSFTLVPNAQFQTSPGLGLPLGYVFVAIPIGSVLIILPMLRNIYAALRTLWHKPS
;
A
#
# COMPACT_ATOMS: atom_id res chain seq x y z
N MET A 1 4.41 36.76 20.84
CA MET A 1 5.18 36.69 19.59
C MET A 1 5.72 35.27 19.50
N ALA A 2 4.96 34.34 18.89
CA ALA A 2 5.31 32.94 18.81
C ALA A 2 6.19 32.74 17.57
N VAL A 3 7.42 32.29 17.80
CA VAL A 3 8.39 31.95 16.73
C VAL A 3 7.86 30.72 16.00
N ALA A 4 7.57 30.87 14.70
CA ALA A 4 7.22 29.77 13.84
C ALA A 4 8.36 28.73 13.81
N PRO A 5 8.09 27.43 13.93
CA PRO A 5 9.12 26.40 13.81
C PRO A 5 9.69 26.41 12.40
N ALA A 6 11.02 26.39 12.31
CA ALA A 6 11.76 26.38 11.04
C ALA A 6 11.32 25.20 10.15
N PRO A 7 11.14 25.44 8.83
CA PRO A 7 10.86 24.36 7.90
C PRO A 7 12.13 23.52 7.73
N GLY A 8 12.11 22.25 8.14
CA GLY A 8 13.22 21.34 7.79
C GLY A 8 13.75 20.37 8.83
N THR A 9 13.07 20.15 9.96
CA THR A 9 13.43 18.98 10.79
C THR A 9 12.69 17.74 10.29
N GLN A 10 13.06 17.28 9.09
CA GLN A 10 12.82 15.90 8.73
C GLN A 10 13.61 15.03 9.70
N SER A 11 12.89 14.27 10.52
CA SER A 11 13.50 13.26 11.37
C SER A 11 14.48 12.43 10.53
N PRO A 12 15.75 12.23 10.95
CA PRO A 12 16.71 11.49 10.15
C PRO A 12 16.12 10.13 9.79
N ALA A 13 16.14 9.80 8.51
CA ALA A 13 15.65 8.53 8.01
C ALA A 13 16.31 7.40 8.82
N PRO A 14 15.56 6.43 9.32
CA PRO A 14 16.14 5.34 10.09
C PRO A 14 17.23 4.66 9.25
N PRO A 15 18.33 4.16 9.90
CA PRO A 15 19.43 3.53 9.19
C PRO A 15 18.89 2.45 8.24
N PRO A 16 19.53 2.23 7.08
CA PRO A 16 19.01 1.34 6.05
C PRO A 16 19.02 -0.10 6.54
N THR A 17 17.96 -0.51 7.22
CA THR A 17 17.71 -1.89 7.51
C THR A 17 17.41 -2.63 6.21
N VAL A 18 17.75 -3.91 6.13
CA VAL A 18 17.44 -4.76 4.95
C VAL A 18 15.96 -4.61 4.54
N TRP A 19 15.07 -4.56 5.52
CA TRP A 19 13.64 -4.32 5.33
C TRP A 19 13.31 -2.94 4.75
N GLY A 20 14.03 -1.90 5.19
CA GLY A 20 13.85 -0.55 4.64
C GLY A 20 14.23 -0.48 3.16
N ARG A 21 15.30 -1.18 2.74
CA ARG A 21 15.67 -1.30 1.33
C ARG A 21 14.62 -2.08 0.54
N PHE A 22 14.11 -3.19 1.09
CA PHE A 22 13.06 -3.99 0.45
C PHE A 22 11.80 -3.16 0.16
N TYR A 23 11.27 -2.47 1.17
CA TYR A 23 10.10 -1.59 0.97
C TYR A 23 10.40 -0.36 0.11
N GLY A 24 11.64 0.11 0.09
CA GLY A 24 12.09 1.12 -0.86
C GLY A 24 12.00 0.64 -2.29
N VAL A 25 12.48 -0.58 -2.58
CA VAL A 25 12.36 -1.23 -3.90
C VAL A 25 10.88 -1.41 -4.28
N LEU A 26 10.02 -1.85 -3.35
CA LEU A 26 8.58 -1.94 -3.60
C LEU A 26 8.00 -0.60 -4.05
N GLY A 27 8.43 0.51 -3.43
CA GLY A 27 7.99 1.85 -3.84
C GLY A 27 8.41 2.19 -5.28
N HIS A 28 9.65 1.83 -5.69
CA HIS A 28 10.09 2.03 -7.07
C HIS A 28 9.33 1.14 -8.07
N VAL A 29 9.05 -0.12 -7.68
CA VAL A 29 8.20 -1.02 -8.48
C VAL A 29 6.80 -0.42 -8.66
N GLY A 30 6.20 0.12 -7.59
CA GLY A 30 4.93 0.84 -7.68
C GLY A 30 4.99 2.04 -8.64
N GLY A 31 6.06 2.84 -8.58
CA GLY A 31 6.29 3.94 -9.52
C GLY A 31 6.39 3.48 -10.96
N LEU A 32 7.09 2.35 -11.22
CA LEU A 32 7.19 1.76 -12.55
C LEU A 32 5.83 1.28 -13.06
N ILE A 33 5.05 0.59 -12.23
CA ILE A 33 3.68 0.16 -12.57
C ILE A 33 2.83 1.37 -12.95
N LEU A 34 2.90 2.45 -12.16
CA LEU A 34 2.17 3.69 -12.44
C LEU A 34 2.58 4.29 -13.79
N ALA A 35 3.88 4.32 -14.10
CA ALA A 35 4.38 4.82 -15.38
C ALA A 35 3.88 3.99 -16.57
N ILE A 36 3.85 2.66 -16.44
CA ILE A 36 3.30 1.75 -17.45
C ILE A 36 1.80 2.00 -17.64
N MET A 37 1.05 2.16 -16.54
CA MET A 37 -0.38 2.47 -16.62
C MET A 37 -0.65 3.79 -17.32
N ALA A 38 0.09 4.84 -16.96
CA ALA A 38 -0.03 6.16 -17.58
C ALA A 38 0.31 6.10 -19.08
N GLY A 39 1.36 5.37 -19.44
CA GLY A 39 1.75 5.13 -20.82
C GLY A 39 0.68 4.39 -21.63
N ALA A 40 0.09 3.33 -21.06
CA ALA A 40 -0.98 2.58 -21.70
C ALA A 40 -2.21 3.45 -21.97
N VAL A 41 -2.64 4.24 -20.98
CA VAL A 41 -3.77 5.18 -21.14
C VAL A 41 -3.43 6.26 -22.17
N PHE A 42 -2.22 6.80 -22.14
CA PHE A 42 -1.78 7.81 -23.12
C PHE A 42 -1.84 7.26 -24.55
N VAL A 43 -1.31 6.06 -24.79
CA VAL A 43 -1.36 5.40 -26.10
C VAL A 43 -2.80 5.19 -26.57
N GLN A 44 -3.69 4.75 -25.68
CA GLN A 44 -5.11 4.59 -26.00
C GLN A 44 -5.77 5.91 -26.45
N VAL A 45 -5.48 6.99 -25.73
CA VAL A 45 -6.03 8.32 -26.05
C VAL A 45 -5.53 8.78 -27.42
N VAL A 46 -4.22 8.62 -27.68
CA VAL A 46 -3.63 9.00 -28.97
C VAL A 46 -4.24 8.19 -30.13
N LEU A 47 -4.37 6.87 -29.98
CA LEU A 47 -4.98 6.03 -31.02
C LEU A 47 -6.41 6.41 -31.30
N ARG A 48 -7.19 6.75 -30.26
CA ARG A 48 -8.57 7.21 -30.40
C ARG A 48 -8.64 8.54 -31.15
N PHE A 49 -7.73 9.48 -30.87
CA PHE A 49 -7.66 10.75 -31.59
C PHE A 49 -7.29 10.59 -33.07
N LEU A 50 -6.47 9.59 -33.40
CA LEU A 50 -6.07 9.27 -34.78
C LEU A 50 -7.16 8.51 -35.55
N GLY A 51 -8.38 8.36 -34.99
CA GLY A 51 -9.51 7.66 -35.63
C GLY A 51 -9.25 6.15 -35.82
N ARG A 52 -8.25 5.57 -35.15
CA ARG A 52 -7.99 4.12 -35.18
C ARG A 52 -8.84 3.41 -34.13
N ALA A 53 -9.33 2.23 -34.48
CA ALA A 53 -9.89 1.32 -33.49
C ALA A 53 -8.82 1.10 -32.43
N GLY A 54 -9.19 1.21 -31.13
CA GLY A 54 -8.27 0.92 -30.04
C GLY A 54 -7.69 -0.49 -30.14
N ILE A 55 -6.57 -0.73 -29.48
CA ILE A 55 -6.02 -2.09 -29.37
C ILE A 55 -6.89 -2.83 -28.35
N ASP A 56 -7.54 -3.90 -28.79
CA ASP A 56 -8.35 -4.75 -27.92
C ASP A 56 -7.54 -5.22 -26.72
N GLY A 57 -8.08 -5.04 -25.51
CA GLY A 57 -7.44 -5.41 -24.28
C GLY A 57 -6.47 -4.38 -23.68
N LEU A 58 -6.00 -3.37 -24.42
CA LEU A 58 -5.09 -2.36 -23.86
C LEU A 58 -5.74 -1.56 -22.70
N GLU A 59 -7.07 -1.41 -22.72
CA GLU A 59 -7.83 -0.76 -21.65
C GLU A 59 -7.93 -1.59 -20.37
N GLU A 60 -7.67 -2.90 -20.47
CA GLU A 60 -7.68 -3.80 -19.32
C GLU A 60 -6.36 -3.76 -18.56
N VAL A 61 -5.24 -3.43 -19.23
CA VAL A 61 -3.90 -3.36 -18.62
C VAL A 61 -3.86 -2.40 -17.42
N PRO A 62 -4.31 -1.15 -17.52
CA PRO A 62 -4.34 -0.24 -16.37
C PRO A 62 -5.21 -0.77 -15.23
N ARG A 63 -6.36 -1.39 -15.53
CA ARG A 63 -7.27 -1.95 -14.53
C ARG A 63 -6.61 -3.05 -13.71
N TYR A 64 -5.87 -3.95 -14.35
CA TYR A 64 -5.23 -5.07 -13.69
C TYR A 64 -3.96 -4.65 -12.92
N LEU A 65 -3.16 -3.77 -13.51
CA LEU A 65 -2.00 -3.21 -12.86
C LEU A 65 -2.37 -2.32 -11.66
N PHE A 66 -3.55 -1.69 -11.69
CA PHE A 66 -4.03 -0.88 -10.58
C PHE A 66 -4.18 -1.67 -9.28
N VAL A 67 -4.66 -2.91 -9.34
CA VAL A 67 -4.79 -3.78 -8.16
C VAL A 67 -3.42 -4.05 -7.54
N TRP A 68 -2.42 -4.38 -8.37
CA TRP A 68 -1.03 -4.56 -7.93
C TRP A 68 -0.43 -3.28 -7.36
N LEU A 69 -0.65 -2.16 -8.04
CA LEU A 69 -0.17 -0.85 -7.60
C LEU A 69 -0.70 -0.48 -6.22
N VAL A 70 -2.01 -0.65 -5.99
CA VAL A 70 -2.64 -0.34 -4.70
C VAL A 70 -2.06 -1.22 -3.59
N MET A 71 -1.92 -2.52 -3.81
CA MET A 71 -1.42 -3.45 -2.80
C MET A 71 0.07 -3.19 -2.47
N ILE A 72 0.91 -3.04 -3.48
CA ILE A 72 2.35 -2.76 -3.31
C ILE A 72 2.56 -1.36 -2.73
N GLY A 73 1.83 -0.37 -3.25
CA GLY A 73 1.91 1.02 -2.79
C GLY A 73 1.49 1.16 -1.32
N ALA A 74 0.38 0.52 -0.93
CA ALA A 74 -0.09 0.51 0.46
C ALA A 74 0.96 -0.12 1.40
N ALA A 75 1.60 -1.23 0.99
CA ALA A 75 2.65 -1.87 1.77
C ALA A 75 3.87 -0.94 1.94
N ALA A 76 4.29 -0.26 0.88
CA ALA A 76 5.42 0.67 0.91
C ALA A 76 5.11 1.92 1.76
N ALA A 77 3.91 2.49 1.63
CA ALA A 77 3.47 3.64 2.43
C ALA A 77 3.38 3.28 3.92
N MET A 78 2.85 2.10 4.23
CA MET A 78 2.74 1.61 5.61
C MET A 78 4.10 1.45 6.28
N TRP A 79 5.13 1.00 5.53
CA TRP A 79 6.49 0.89 6.05
C TRP A 79 7.10 2.25 6.39
N ARG A 80 6.83 3.26 5.58
CA ARG A 80 7.35 4.63 5.77
C ARG A 80 6.67 5.38 6.90
N ASN A 81 5.59 4.83 7.50
CA ASN A 81 4.75 5.50 8.50
C ASN A 81 4.23 6.86 7.99
N GLU A 82 3.92 6.98 6.71
CA GLU A 82 3.43 8.22 6.10
C GLU A 82 1.98 8.56 6.51
N HIS A 83 1.58 8.18 7.73
CA HIS A 83 0.29 8.59 8.32
C HIS A 83 0.38 9.98 8.96
N THR A 84 1.00 10.93 8.27
CA THR A 84 1.25 12.29 8.75
C THR A 84 0.00 12.98 9.30
N ILE A 85 -1.17 12.71 8.73
CA ILE A 85 -2.44 13.30 9.20
C ILE A 85 -2.85 12.67 10.54
N LEU A 86 -2.67 11.37 10.70
CA LEU A 86 -2.99 10.67 11.94
C LEU A 86 -2.05 11.12 13.08
N ASP A 87 -0.78 11.32 12.77
CA ASP A 87 0.22 11.78 13.74
C ASP A 87 -0.10 13.20 14.27
N TYR A 88 -0.63 14.08 13.43
CA TYR A 88 -1.06 15.41 13.86
C TYR A 88 -2.22 15.34 14.87
N PHE A 89 -3.25 14.54 14.57
CA PHE A 89 -4.36 14.33 15.51
C PHE A 89 -3.92 13.61 16.79
N LEU A 90 -3.04 12.63 16.68
CA LEU A 90 -2.54 11.86 17.81
C LEU A 90 -1.64 12.67 18.75
N ASN A 91 -0.99 13.73 18.25
CA ASN A 91 -0.19 14.63 19.09
C ASN A 91 -1.04 15.53 20.00
N LEU A 92 -2.35 15.66 19.73
CA LEU A 92 -3.31 16.36 20.62
C LEU A 92 -3.68 15.51 21.84
N PHE A 93 -3.42 14.20 21.81
CA PHE A 93 -3.71 13.28 22.91
C PHE A 93 -2.43 12.92 23.68
N GLY A 94 -2.57 12.61 24.97
CA GLY A 94 -1.44 12.15 25.79
C GLY A 94 -0.80 10.87 25.22
N SER A 95 0.49 10.65 25.53
CA SER A 95 1.28 9.54 24.96
C SER A 95 0.66 8.16 25.16
N ARG A 96 -0.06 7.92 26.24
CA ARG A 96 -0.78 6.65 26.50
C ARG A 96 -1.96 6.45 25.55
N THR A 97 -2.80 7.48 25.40
CA THR A 97 -3.97 7.44 24.50
C THR A 97 -3.53 7.26 23.05
N ARG A 98 -2.46 7.96 22.64
CA ARG A 98 -1.84 7.80 21.33
C ARG A 98 -1.45 6.33 21.05
N SER A 99 -0.71 5.71 21.98
CA SER A 99 -0.28 4.32 21.82
C SER A 99 -1.45 3.34 21.77
N LEU A 100 -2.50 3.55 22.56
CA LEU A 100 -3.70 2.72 22.53
C LEU A 100 -4.44 2.84 21.18
N ILE A 101 -4.59 4.04 20.65
CA ILE A 101 -5.23 4.26 19.33
C ILE A 101 -4.41 3.56 18.23
N ILE A 102 -3.07 3.70 18.25
CA ILE A 102 -2.19 3.04 17.27
C ILE A 102 -2.35 1.52 17.34
N VAL A 103 -2.33 0.93 18.53
CA VAL A 103 -2.50 -0.52 18.71
C VAL A 103 -3.86 -0.96 18.22
N PHE A 104 -4.93 -0.27 18.61
CA PHE A 104 -6.29 -0.61 18.21
C PHE A 104 -6.47 -0.54 16.68
N THR A 105 -6.06 0.56 16.05
CA THR A 105 -6.20 0.74 14.60
C THR A 105 -5.40 -0.31 13.82
N ASN A 106 -4.14 -0.57 14.21
CA ASN A 106 -3.35 -1.60 13.55
C ASN A 106 -3.91 -3.00 13.78
N ALA A 107 -4.45 -3.32 14.98
CA ALA A 107 -5.06 -4.61 15.26
C ALA A 107 -6.30 -4.87 14.40
N VAL A 108 -7.19 -3.87 14.30
CA VAL A 108 -8.38 -3.95 13.42
C VAL A 108 -7.98 -4.12 11.96
N SER A 109 -6.96 -3.38 11.51
CA SER A 109 -6.45 -3.49 10.14
C SER A 109 -5.83 -4.88 9.86
N ILE A 110 -5.05 -5.43 10.80
CA ILE A 110 -4.51 -6.79 10.67
C ILE A 110 -5.62 -7.82 10.56
N LEU A 111 -6.67 -7.69 11.36
CA LEU A 111 -7.83 -8.58 11.29
C LEU A 111 -8.52 -8.52 9.93
N LEU A 112 -8.67 -7.31 9.38
CA LEU A 112 -9.22 -7.10 8.05
C LEU A 112 -8.35 -7.78 6.97
N PHE A 113 -7.04 -7.53 6.97
CA PHE A 113 -6.14 -8.12 5.98
C PHE A 113 -6.01 -9.64 6.13
N ALA A 114 -6.03 -10.17 7.36
CA ALA A 114 -6.09 -11.61 7.60
C ALA A 114 -7.37 -12.24 7.04
N TYR A 115 -8.52 -11.55 7.18
CA TYR A 115 -9.76 -11.98 6.57
C TYR A 115 -9.70 -11.95 5.03
N LEU A 116 -9.08 -10.91 4.44
CA LEU A 116 -8.85 -10.84 3.00
C LEU A 116 -7.97 -11.99 2.49
N ILE A 117 -6.92 -12.37 3.24
CA ILE A 117 -6.09 -13.52 2.92
C ILE A 117 -6.95 -14.79 2.91
N LYS A 118 -7.77 -15.01 3.96
CA LYS A 118 -8.67 -16.17 4.03
C LYS A 118 -9.62 -16.22 2.82
N LEU A 119 -10.23 -15.10 2.49
CA LEU A 119 -11.15 -15.00 1.34
C LEU A 119 -10.45 -15.27 0.02
N SER A 120 -9.20 -14.87 -0.12
CA SER A 120 -8.39 -15.05 -1.33
C SER A 120 -8.13 -16.52 -1.65
N PHE A 121 -8.09 -17.42 -0.67
CA PHE A 121 -7.96 -18.87 -0.91
C PHE A 121 -9.14 -19.46 -1.70
N THR A 122 -10.31 -18.85 -1.59
CA THR A 122 -11.48 -19.24 -2.39
C THR A 122 -11.58 -18.43 -3.68
N LEU A 123 -11.24 -17.14 -3.61
CA LEU A 123 -11.39 -16.21 -4.73
C LEU A 123 -10.41 -16.51 -5.86
N VAL A 124 -9.12 -16.71 -5.55
CA VAL A 124 -8.06 -16.89 -6.55
C VAL A 124 -8.27 -18.15 -7.41
N PRO A 125 -8.54 -19.34 -6.86
CA PRO A 125 -8.81 -20.53 -7.68
C PRO A 125 -10.03 -20.36 -8.58
N ASN A 126 -11.12 -19.77 -8.08
CA ASN A 126 -12.32 -19.56 -8.87
C ASN A 126 -12.11 -18.53 -9.99
N ALA A 127 -11.29 -17.51 -9.75
CA ALA A 127 -10.97 -16.48 -10.74
C ALA A 127 -10.06 -16.98 -11.86
N GLN A 128 -9.36 -18.09 -11.71
CA GLN A 128 -8.55 -18.69 -12.80
C GLN A 128 -9.40 -19.21 -13.97
N PHE A 129 -10.66 -19.57 -13.71
CA PHE A 129 -11.61 -19.99 -14.75
C PHE A 129 -12.23 -18.81 -15.51
N GLN A 130 -12.03 -17.59 -15.02
CA GLN A 130 -12.52 -16.37 -15.66
C GLN A 130 -11.37 -15.75 -16.47
N THR A 131 -11.59 -15.60 -17.76
CA THR A 131 -10.65 -14.93 -18.66
C THR A 131 -11.09 -13.51 -18.97
N SER A 132 -10.12 -12.62 -19.11
CA SER A 132 -10.31 -11.26 -19.54
C SER A 132 -10.83 -11.21 -20.99
N PRO A 133 -11.85 -10.42 -21.32
CA PRO A 133 -12.42 -10.37 -22.66
C PRO A 133 -11.45 -9.90 -23.74
N GLY A 134 -10.57 -8.93 -23.42
CA GLY A 134 -9.65 -8.33 -24.40
C GLY A 134 -8.28 -8.99 -24.44
N LEU A 135 -7.70 -9.34 -23.26
CA LEU A 135 -6.37 -9.92 -23.18
C LEU A 135 -6.37 -11.45 -23.13
N GLY A 136 -7.51 -12.10 -22.86
CA GLY A 136 -7.59 -13.54 -22.65
C GLY A 136 -6.83 -14.05 -21.41
N LEU A 137 -6.38 -13.14 -20.51
CA LEU A 137 -5.62 -13.48 -19.32
C LEU A 137 -6.55 -14.01 -18.22
N PRO A 138 -6.18 -15.08 -17.49
CA PRO A 138 -6.90 -15.53 -16.32
C PRO A 138 -6.89 -14.46 -15.23
N LEU A 139 -8.07 -14.07 -14.72
CA LEU A 139 -8.22 -13.05 -13.67
C LEU A 139 -7.58 -13.47 -12.34
N GLY A 140 -7.32 -14.76 -12.16
CA GLY A 140 -6.61 -15.28 -11.00
C GLY A 140 -5.27 -14.57 -10.76
N TYR A 141 -4.50 -14.23 -11.81
CA TYR A 141 -3.23 -13.50 -11.68
C TYR A 141 -3.39 -12.10 -11.10
N VAL A 142 -4.52 -11.46 -11.36
CA VAL A 142 -4.83 -10.15 -10.81
C VAL A 142 -5.19 -10.27 -9.32
N PHE A 143 -6.02 -11.26 -9.00
CA PHE A 143 -6.48 -11.46 -7.62
C PHE A 143 -5.41 -12.00 -6.68
N VAL A 144 -4.35 -12.64 -7.19
CA VAL A 144 -3.16 -13.03 -6.38
C VAL A 144 -2.47 -11.82 -5.74
N ALA A 145 -2.61 -10.61 -6.30
CA ALA A 145 -2.10 -9.39 -5.68
C ALA A 145 -2.69 -9.15 -4.27
N ILE A 146 -3.94 -9.57 -4.01
CA ILE A 146 -4.63 -9.34 -2.74
C ILE A 146 -3.95 -10.09 -1.59
N PRO A 147 -3.76 -11.41 -1.61
CA PRO A 147 -3.10 -12.12 -0.51
C PRO A 147 -1.64 -11.72 -0.36
N ILE A 148 -0.90 -11.53 -1.47
CA ILE A 148 0.51 -11.09 -1.43
C ILE A 148 0.61 -9.70 -0.79
N GLY A 149 -0.18 -8.75 -1.27
CA GLY A 149 -0.17 -7.39 -0.73
C GLY A 149 -0.63 -7.33 0.73
N SER A 150 -1.64 -8.13 1.11
CA SER A 150 -2.11 -8.21 2.49
C SER A 150 -1.00 -8.68 3.44
N VAL A 151 -0.22 -9.71 3.07
CA VAL A 151 0.93 -10.16 3.87
C VAL A 151 1.97 -9.05 3.99
N LEU A 152 2.30 -8.37 2.87
CA LEU A 152 3.26 -7.27 2.87
C LEU A 152 2.82 -6.09 3.73
N ILE A 153 1.51 -5.83 3.84
CA ILE A 153 0.94 -4.76 4.68
C ILE A 153 0.93 -5.15 6.16
N ILE A 154 0.65 -6.42 6.49
CA ILE A 154 0.62 -6.90 7.88
C ILE A 154 1.98 -6.76 8.56
N LEU A 155 3.08 -7.02 7.84
CA LEU A 155 4.44 -6.98 8.42
C LEU A 155 4.78 -5.63 9.07
N PRO A 156 4.66 -4.47 8.40
CA PRO A 156 4.89 -3.17 9.05
C PRO A 156 3.88 -2.85 10.16
N MET A 157 2.63 -3.32 10.06
CA MET A 157 1.64 -3.14 11.13
C MET A 157 2.05 -3.85 12.42
N LEU A 158 2.55 -5.07 12.33
CA LEU A 158 3.08 -5.81 13.49
C LEU A 158 4.25 -5.07 14.13
N ARG A 159 5.16 -4.52 13.32
CA ARG A 159 6.26 -3.68 13.82
C ARG A 159 5.74 -2.45 14.56
N ASN A 160 4.71 -1.78 14.04
CA ASN A 160 4.13 -0.60 14.67
C ASN A 160 3.44 -0.92 16.00
N ILE A 161 2.73 -2.06 16.08
CA ILE A 161 2.15 -2.55 17.35
C ILE A 161 3.26 -2.83 18.36
N TYR A 162 4.32 -3.53 17.95
CA TYR A 162 5.43 -3.84 18.85
C TYR A 162 6.10 -2.57 19.39
N ALA A 163 6.34 -1.57 18.53
CA ALA A 163 6.89 -0.29 18.93
C ALA A 163 5.97 0.46 19.92
N ALA A 164 4.66 0.49 19.65
CA ALA A 164 3.68 1.15 20.51
C ALA A 164 3.57 0.47 21.89
N LEU A 165 3.57 -0.86 21.94
CA LEU A 165 3.57 -1.61 23.20
C LEU A 165 4.83 -1.36 24.03
N ARG A 166 6.00 -1.28 23.38
CA ARG A 166 7.26 -0.98 24.06
C ARG A 166 7.23 0.41 24.71
N THR A 167 6.60 1.40 24.09
CA THR A 167 6.45 2.74 24.69
C THR A 167 5.50 2.75 25.88
N LEU A 168 4.52 1.85 25.92
CA LEU A 168 3.61 1.70 27.08
C LEU A 168 4.31 1.05 28.28
N TRP A 169 5.27 0.15 28.06
CA TRP A 169 5.99 -0.58 29.11
C TRP A 169 7.19 0.20 29.67
N HIS A 170 7.83 1.04 28.84
CA HIS A 170 8.90 1.92 29.34
C HIS A 170 8.24 3.23 29.81
N LYS A 171 7.94 3.27 31.11
CA LYS A 171 7.52 4.46 31.83
C LYS A 171 8.65 5.50 31.70
N PRO A 172 8.44 6.72 31.14
CA PRO A 172 9.39 7.78 31.34
C PRO A 172 9.34 8.16 32.84
N SER A 173 10.42 7.89 33.55
CA SER A 173 10.70 8.50 34.86
C SER A 173 10.89 9.99 34.70
#